data_3636896f80c7adbc5bb81878d011e85b
#
_entry.id   3636896f80c7adbc5bb81878d011e85b
#
_cell.length_a   1.000
_cell.length_b   1.000
_cell.length_c   1.000
_cell.angle_alpha   90.00
_cell.angle_beta   90.00
_cell.angle_gamma   90.00
#
_symmetry.space_group_name_H-M   'P 1'
#
loop_
_entity.id
_entity.type
_entity.pdbx_description
1 polymer ?
#
loop_
_entity_poly.entity_id
_entity_poly.type
_entity_poly.pdbx_seq_one_letter_code
_entity_poly.pdbx_strand_id
1 'polypeptide(L)'
;MPPDAAPPENDRLRTFTGAVLTQAGALVERVAPDLIEVLAPAPVRDALALPELARLGFGAAPPPGALRVGIESDWLDRFARLLDQRGRTLRLVLCPELRPPAEPERVLGHELALDNATHRLLGVAPAWTRYLLFVCRYAAVSEEKREGLVSLGLNLATGALPDAILAGVMPWLDGAEDDAPMPSAEVLPAAWEASRMQDSLARAITPRLEVALAPFLKTLRRRLERDQERLHDYHNDLHREALRREAQLAPDDPARPREDLRRVAIAEEYRAKRDDLARQYALRVSVSWVQTLELVMPVARFTVQLRRRKAEREFILDWNPLARRLETPPCAASLSAERPRLVCDEALHLLTQAGLAPCPACGKPFCRACHPAHCPKCRHPAATPLFAEASSVSARP
;
A
#
# COMPACT_ATOMS: atom_id res chain seq x y z
N MET A 1 -4.80 -36.54 -6.35
CA MET A 1 -6.07 -35.97 -6.81
C MET A 1 -5.73 -34.71 -7.59
N PRO A 2 -6.27 -34.50 -8.80
CA PRO A 2 -6.08 -33.23 -9.50
C PRO A 2 -6.76 -32.12 -8.68
N PRO A 3 -6.25 -30.86 -8.72
CA PRO A 3 -6.88 -29.75 -8.03
C PRO A 3 -8.31 -29.55 -8.58
N ASP A 4 -9.27 -29.40 -7.67
CA ASP A 4 -10.67 -29.14 -8.01
C ASP A 4 -10.73 -27.97 -9.01
N ALA A 5 -11.42 -28.20 -10.11
CA ALA A 5 -11.69 -27.16 -11.10
C ALA A 5 -12.45 -26.01 -10.41
N ALA A 6 -11.99 -24.79 -10.57
CA ALA A 6 -12.67 -23.63 -10.00
C ALA A 6 -14.15 -23.62 -10.40
N PRO A 7 -15.07 -23.35 -9.46
CA PRO A 7 -16.51 -23.34 -9.76
C PRO A 7 -16.81 -22.34 -10.90
N PRO A 8 -17.82 -22.61 -11.73
CA PRO A 8 -18.18 -21.73 -12.83
C PRO A 8 -18.50 -20.32 -12.33
N GLU A 9 -18.21 -19.31 -13.12
CA GLU A 9 -18.28 -17.88 -12.76
C GLU A 9 -19.66 -17.48 -12.19
N ASN A 10 -20.75 -18.00 -12.77
CA ASN A 10 -22.12 -17.78 -12.28
C ASN A 10 -22.34 -18.34 -10.87
N ASP A 11 -21.70 -19.44 -10.53
CA ASP A 11 -21.80 -20.07 -9.22
C ASP A 11 -21.07 -19.24 -8.15
N ARG A 12 -19.94 -18.67 -8.52
CA ARG A 12 -19.18 -17.74 -7.65
C ARG A 12 -19.96 -16.45 -7.43
N LEU A 13 -20.53 -15.87 -8.49
CA LEU A 13 -21.33 -14.64 -8.39
C LEU A 13 -22.59 -14.86 -7.55
N ARG A 14 -23.28 -15.99 -7.73
CA ARG A 14 -24.44 -16.35 -6.90
C ARG A 14 -24.06 -16.51 -5.43
N THR A 15 -22.99 -17.24 -5.13
CA THR A 15 -22.50 -17.47 -3.77
C THR A 15 -22.13 -16.15 -3.11
N PHE A 16 -21.38 -15.29 -3.82
CA PHE A 16 -21.05 -13.94 -3.36
C PHE A 16 -22.30 -13.11 -3.08
N THR A 17 -23.25 -13.07 -4.02
CA THR A 17 -24.51 -12.31 -3.87
C THR A 17 -25.31 -12.79 -2.67
N GLY A 18 -25.46 -14.11 -2.50
CA GLY A 18 -26.15 -14.70 -1.36
C GLY A 18 -25.49 -14.32 -0.02
N ALA A 19 -24.17 -14.42 0.06
CA ALA A 19 -23.42 -14.03 1.26
C ALA A 19 -23.58 -12.55 1.60
N VAL A 20 -23.43 -11.65 0.62
CA VAL A 20 -23.59 -10.20 0.81
C VAL A 20 -25.00 -9.85 1.31
N LEU A 21 -26.04 -10.44 0.69
CA LEU A 21 -27.44 -10.19 1.06
C LEU A 21 -27.77 -10.72 2.45
N THR A 22 -27.31 -11.93 2.78
CA THR A 22 -27.49 -12.53 4.12
C THR A 22 -26.79 -11.68 5.18
N GLN A 23 -25.57 -11.26 4.94
CA GLN A 23 -24.82 -10.37 5.85
C GLN A 23 -25.50 -8.99 6.00
N ALA A 24 -26.20 -8.53 4.97
CA ALA A 24 -27.01 -7.31 5.02
C ALA A 24 -28.36 -7.49 5.75
N GLY A 25 -28.65 -8.70 6.23
CA GLY A 25 -29.88 -9.03 6.98
C GLY A 25 -31.05 -9.47 6.10
N ALA A 26 -30.84 -9.79 4.82
CA ALA A 26 -31.86 -10.39 3.98
C ALA A 26 -31.96 -11.91 4.23
N LEU A 27 -33.14 -12.46 4.08
CA LEU A 27 -33.33 -13.89 4.02
C LEU A 27 -33.13 -14.32 2.56
N VAL A 28 -32.26 -15.29 2.34
CA VAL A 28 -31.89 -15.75 1.00
C VAL A 28 -32.15 -17.26 0.90
N GLU A 29 -32.96 -17.67 -0.07
CA GLU A 29 -33.25 -19.05 -0.35
C GLU A 29 -32.83 -19.42 -1.77
N ARG A 30 -32.16 -20.56 -1.93
CA ARG A 30 -31.82 -21.11 -3.25
C ARG A 30 -32.97 -21.88 -3.84
N VAL A 31 -33.59 -21.35 -4.87
CA VAL A 31 -34.75 -21.97 -5.52
C VAL A 31 -34.35 -22.89 -6.70
N ALA A 32 -33.25 -22.50 -7.42
CA ALA A 32 -32.67 -23.27 -8.54
C ALA A 32 -31.16 -23.11 -8.60
N PRO A 33 -30.46 -23.91 -9.43
CA PRO A 33 -28.99 -23.78 -9.54
C PRO A 33 -28.48 -22.37 -9.83
N ASP A 34 -29.22 -21.60 -10.62
CA ASP A 34 -28.91 -20.23 -11.06
C ASP A 34 -29.92 -19.17 -10.57
N LEU A 35 -30.75 -19.50 -9.56
CA LEU A 35 -31.81 -18.63 -9.05
C LEU A 35 -31.85 -18.63 -7.52
N ILE A 36 -31.86 -17.43 -6.95
CA ILE A 36 -32.15 -17.23 -5.52
C ILE A 36 -33.41 -16.36 -5.33
N GLU A 37 -34.16 -16.62 -4.27
CA GLU A 37 -35.23 -15.78 -3.81
C GLU A 37 -34.78 -15.03 -2.55
N VAL A 38 -35.12 -13.75 -2.48
CA VAL A 38 -34.56 -12.83 -1.47
C VAL A 38 -35.69 -12.05 -0.86
N LEU A 39 -35.89 -12.18 0.47
CA LEU A 39 -36.71 -11.28 1.24
C LEU A 39 -35.84 -10.17 1.80
N ALA A 40 -35.96 -8.98 1.21
CA ALA A 40 -35.04 -7.87 1.44
C ALA A 40 -35.60 -6.89 2.49
N PRO A 41 -34.86 -6.59 3.59
CA PRO A 41 -35.22 -5.55 4.54
C PRO A 41 -35.04 -4.15 3.90
N ALA A 42 -35.70 -3.12 4.50
CA ALA A 42 -35.69 -1.76 3.93
C ALA A 42 -34.31 -1.23 3.51
N PRO A 43 -33.22 -1.34 4.31
CA PRO A 43 -31.89 -0.86 3.89
C PRO A 43 -31.36 -1.54 2.63
N VAL A 44 -31.64 -2.83 2.45
CA VAL A 44 -31.22 -3.60 1.26
C VAL A 44 -32.05 -3.21 0.04
N ARG A 45 -33.38 -3.03 0.22
CA ARG A 45 -34.29 -2.57 -0.83
C ARG A 45 -33.84 -1.22 -1.39
N ASP A 46 -33.53 -0.28 -0.50
CA ASP A 46 -33.14 1.08 -0.89
C ASP A 46 -31.77 1.11 -1.59
N ALA A 47 -30.80 0.34 -1.07
CA ALA A 47 -29.46 0.29 -1.65
C ALA A 47 -29.41 -0.40 -3.02
N LEU A 48 -30.19 -1.46 -3.21
CA LEU A 48 -30.16 -2.30 -4.41
C LEU A 48 -31.36 -2.04 -5.36
N ALA A 49 -32.29 -1.18 -4.99
CA ALA A 49 -33.53 -0.93 -5.72
C ALA A 49 -34.33 -2.23 -5.97
N LEU A 50 -34.52 -3.03 -4.91
CA LEU A 50 -35.24 -4.31 -4.94
C LEU A 50 -36.67 -4.18 -4.37
N PRO A 51 -37.61 -4.98 -4.84
CA PRO A 51 -38.87 -5.20 -4.12
C PRO A 51 -38.61 -5.98 -2.83
N GLU A 52 -39.61 -6.03 -1.95
CA GLU A 52 -39.51 -6.76 -0.68
C GLU A 52 -39.20 -8.23 -0.88
N LEU A 53 -39.90 -8.87 -1.84
CA LEU A 53 -39.55 -10.20 -2.33
C LEU A 53 -39.03 -10.11 -3.74
N ALA A 54 -37.78 -10.50 -3.94
CA ALA A 54 -37.09 -10.42 -5.22
C ALA A 54 -36.57 -11.80 -5.64
N ARG A 55 -36.60 -12.07 -6.94
CA ARG A 55 -35.93 -13.23 -7.57
C ARG A 55 -34.73 -12.75 -8.33
N LEU A 56 -33.55 -13.31 -8.03
CA LEU A 56 -32.29 -12.96 -8.66
C LEU A 56 -31.75 -14.14 -9.46
N GLY A 57 -31.56 -13.94 -10.76
CA GLY A 57 -31.05 -14.96 -11.68
C GLY A 57 -29.63 -14.66 -12.15
N PHE A 58 -28.78 -15.69 -12.23
CA PHE A 58 -27.35 -15.60 -12.55
C PHE A 58 -26.99 -16.16 -13.93
N GLY A 59 -27.97 -16.66 -14.69
CA GLY A 59 -27.77 -17.17 -16.03
C GLY A 59 -27.90 -16.10 -17.12
N ALA A 60 -27.57 -16.48 -18.34
CA ALA A 60 -27.71 -15.60 -19.52
C ALA A 60 -29.19 -15.20 -19.77
N ALA A 61 -30.14 -16.09 -19.47
CA ALA A 61 -31.58 -15.89 -19.59
C ALA A 61 -32.28 -16.32 -18.29
N PRO A 62 -32.45 -15.40 -17.33
CA PRO A 62 -33.14 -15.73 -16.07
C PRO A 62 -34.63 -16.01 -16.34
N PRO A 63 -35.29 -16.78 -15.44
CA PRO A 63 -36.72 -17.04 -15.53
C PRO A 63 -37.56 -15.75 -15.54
N PRO A 64 -38.79 -15.78 -16.11
CA PRO A 64 -39.70 -14.64 -16.07
C PRO A 64 -39.94 -14.12 -14.65
N GLY A 65 -39.79 -12.80 -14.48
CA GLY A 65 -39.93 -12.14 -13.17
C GLY A 65 -38.67 -12.15 -12.29
N ALA A 66 -37.59 -12.77 -12.70
CA ALA A 66 -36.29 -12.67 -12.04
C ALA A 66 -35.46 -11.53 -12.60
N LEU A 67 -34.79 -10.80 -11.71
CA LEU A 67 -33.81 -9.76 -12.06
C LEU A 67 -32.47 -10.43 -12.42
N ARG A 68 -31.90 -10.10 -13.55
CA ARG A 68 -30.58 -10.64 -13.94
C ARG A 68 -29.48 -9.96 -13.15
N VAL A 69 -28.64 -10.76 -12.50
CA VAL A 69 -27.42 -10.33 -11.84
C VAL A 69 -26.23 -10.76 -12.70
N GLY A 70 -25.45 -9.80 -13.21
CA GLY A 70 -24.29 -10.03 -14.05
C GLY A 70 -23.14 -9.11 -13.68
N ILE A 71 -21.91 -9.55 -13.93
CA ILE A 71 -20.69 -8.78 -13.66
C ILE A 71 -20.62 -7.54 -14.57
N GLU A 72 -21.11 -7.64 -15.79
CA GLU A 72 -21.16 -6.57 -16.78
C GLU A 72 -22.23 -5.50 -16.53
N SER A 73 -23.07 -5.69 -15.51
CA SER A 73 -24.16 -4.78 -15.14
C SER A 73 -23.78 -3.92 -13.92
N ASP A 74 -24.65 -3.00 -13.50
CA ASP A 74 -24.45 -2.10 -12.35
C ASP A 74 -24.58 -2.80 -10.97
N TRP A 75 -24.76 -4.11 -10.93
CA TRP A 75 -24.91 -4.86 -9.67
C TRP A 75 -23.69 -4.77 -8.76
N LEU A 76 -22.48 -4.78 -9.33
CA LEU A 76 -21.25 -4.61 -8.54
C LEU A 76 -21.19 -3.24 -7.86
N ASP A 77 -21.62 -2.19 -8.55
CA ASP A 77 -21.70 -0.84 -7.98
C ASP A 77 -22.77 -0.73 -6.91
N ARG A 78 -23.91 -1.44 -7.07
CA ARG A 78 -24.97 -1.52 -6.06
C ARG A 78 -24.48 -2.26 -4.82
N PHE A 79 -23.80 -3.41 -4.99
CA PHE A 79 -23.19 -4.13 -3.86
C PHE A 79 -22.10 -3.28 -3.17
N ALA A 80 -21.26 -2.56 -3.92
CA ALA A 80 -20.27 -1.66 -3.36
C ALA A 80 -20.93 -0.60 -2.45
N ARG A 81 -22.07 -0.02 -2.86
CA ARG A 81 -22.83 0.93 -2.02
C ARG A 81 -23.43 0.28 -0.78
N LEU A 82 -23.96 -0.93 -0.91
CA LEU A 82 -24.52 -1.68 0.22
C LEU A 82 -23.44 -2.02 1.26
N LEU A 83 -22.22 -2.29 0.80
CA LEU A 83 -21.06 -2.65 1.63
C LEU A 83 -20.25 -1.45 2.09
N ASP A 84 -20.48 -0.26 1.53
CA ASP A 84 -19.61 0.94 1.73
C ASP A 84 -19.44 1.34 3.20
N GLN A 85 -20.39 1.00 4.05
CA GLN A 85 -20.32 1.27 5.49
C GLN A 85 -20.19 0.01 6.36
N ARG A 86 -20.09 -1.19 5.75
CA ARG A 86 -20.05 -2.47 6.46
C ARG A 86 -18.74 -3.20 6.17
N GLY A 87 -18.24 -3.91 7.17
CA GLY A 87 -17.08 -4.78 7.01
C GLY A 87 -15.73 -4.07 6.86
N ARG A 88 -15.65 -2.77 7.11
CA ARG A 88 -14.37 -2.04 7.08
C ARG A 88 -13.41 -2.46 8.18
N THR A 89 -13.94 -2.94 9.30
CA THR A 89 -13.14 -3.48 10.39
C THR A 89 -13.73 -4.82 10.81
N LEU A 90 -12.87 -5.85 10.73
CA LEU A 90 -13.18 -7.19 11.22
C LEU A 90 -12.16 -7.52 12.33
N ARG A 91 -12.63 -8.18 13.39
CA ARG A 91 -11.77 -8.69 14.47
C ARG A 91 -11.86 -10.20 14.51
N LEU A 92 -10.72 -10.86 14.55
CA LEU A 92 -10.61 -12.30 14.66
C LEU A 92 -9.63 -12.68 15.76
N VAL A 93 -9.95 -13.74 16.47
CA VAL A 93 -9.05 -14.40 17.40
C VAL A 93 -8.65 -15.73 16.77
N LEU A 94 -7.35 -15.93 16.53
CA LEU A 94 -6.81 -17.20 16.06
C LEU A 94 -5.94 -17.81 17.17
N CYS A 95 -6.12 -19.08 17.42
CA CYS A 95 -5.34 -19.84 18.40
C CYS A 95 -4.53 -20.95 17.71
N PRO A 96 -3.58 -20.61 16.81
CA PRO A 96 -2.72 -21.62 16.24
C PRO A 96 -1.86 -22.27 17.32
N GLU A 97 -1.44 -23.51 17.09
CA GLU A 97 -0.51 -24.17 17.99
C GLU A 97 0.79 -23.39 18.08
N LEU A 98 1.12 -22.92 19.29
CA LEU A 98 2.34 -22.16 19.53
C LEU A 98 3.53 -23.09 19.65
N ARG A 99 4.32 -23.23 18.62
CA ARG A 99 5.57 -23.95 18.58
C ARG A 99 6.74 -22.97 18.40
N PRO A 100 7.39 -22.55 19.49
CA PRO A 100 8.60 -21.75 19.37
C PRO A 100 9.70 -22.56 18.68
N PRO A 101 10.67 -21.92 18.02
CA PRO A 101 11.76 -22.62 17.36
C PRO A 101 12.61 -23.37 18.39
N ALA A 102 13.11 -24.55 18.01
CA ALA A 102 13.95 -25.37 18.88
C ALA A 102 15.29 -24.69 19.24
N GLU A 103 15.82 -23.87 18.33
CA GLU A 103 17.07 -23.12 18.50
C GLU A 103 16.81 -21.60 18.38
N PRO A 104 16.21 -20.94 19.39
CA PRO A 104 15.80 -19.55 19.30
C PRO A 104 16.97 -18.58 19.09
N GLU A 105 18.13 -18.84 19.66
CA GLU A 105 19.33 -18.01 19.45
C GLU A 105 19.83 -18.06 18.00
N ARG A 106 19.79 -19.22 17.37
CA ARG A 106 20.15 -19.39 15.95
C ARG A 106 19.19 -18.65 15.02
N VAL A 107 17.88 -18.75 15.31
CA VAL A 107 16.85 -18.01 14.57
C VAL A 107 17.06 -16.51 14.73
N LEU A 108 17.29 -16.03 15.95
CA LEU A 108 17.58 -14.62 16.20
C LEU A 108 18.82 -14.16 15.43
N GLY A 109 19.92 -14.91 15.46
CA GLY A 109 21.14 -14.58 14.75
C GLY A 109 20.99 -14.53 13.24
N HIS A 110 20.11 -15.37 12.67
CA HIS A 110 19.80 -15.37 11.25
C HIS A 110 18.88 -14.19 10.84
N GLU A 111 17.84 -13.93 11.62
CA GLU A 111 16.84 -12.92 11.29
C GLU A 111 17.30 -11.49 11.64
N LEU A 112 18.14 -11.34 12.66
CA LEU A 112 18.72 -10.07 13.11
C LEU A 112 20.25 -10.04 12.92
N ALA A 113 20.70 -10.22 11.68
CA ALA A 113 22.13 -10.14 11.35
C ALA A 113 22.58 -8.66 11.26
N LEU A 114 23.28 -8.17 12.31
CA LEU A 114 23.74 -6.79 12.41
C LEU A 114 25.23 -6.67 12.12
N ASP A 115 25.60 -5.73 11.23
CA ASP A 115 27.00 -5.55 10.77
C ASP A 115 27.83 -4.71 11.77
N ASN A 116 27.19 -3.91 12.64
CA ASN A 116 27.87 -2.93 13.48
C ASN A 116 27.41 -2.90 14.93
N ALA A 117 26.68 -3.89 15.38
CA ALA A 117 26.20 -4.05 16.74
C ALA A 117 26.12 -5.53 17.11
N THR A 118 26.05 -5.83 18.38
CA THR A 118 25.83 -7.20 18.89
C THR A 118 24.46 -7.27 19.54
N HIS A 119 23.87 -8.45 19.54
CA HIS A 119 22.63 -8.73 20.25
C HIS A 119 22.75 -10.02 21.08
N ARG A 120 21.92 -10.10 22.10
CA ARG A 120 21.81 -11.26 22.98
C ARG A 120 20.36 -11.58 23.24
N LEU A 121 19.97 -12.85 23.16
CA LEU A 121 18.68 -13.31 23.58
C LEU A 121 18.65 -13.35 25.11
N LEU A 122 17.68 -12.68 25.72
CA LEU A 122 17.47 -12.71 27.19
C LEU A 122 16.47 -13.80 27.58
N GLY A 123 15.49 -14.08 26.72
CA GLY A 123 14.49 -15.12 26.98
C GLY A 123 13.43 -15.19 25.88
N VAL A 124 12.66 -16.29 25.92
CA VAL A 124 11.49 -16.51 25.06
C VAL A 124 10.33 -16.91 25.95
N ALA A 125 9.21 -16.22 25.82
CA ALA A 125 8.00 -16.48 26.61
C ALA A 125 6.75 -16.44 25.71
N PRO A 126 5.70 -17.22 26.05
CA PRO A 126 4.41 -17.09 25.39
C PRO A 126 3.81 -15.71 25.68
N ALA A 127 3.23 -15.07 24.67
CA ALA A 127 2.55 -13.79 24.79
C ALA A 127 1.40 -13.69 23.79
N TRP A 128 0.50 -12.77 24.02
CA TRP A 128 -0.51 -12.40 23.03
C TRP A 128 -0.05 -11.18 22.26
N THR A 129 -0.42 -11.10 20.98
CA THR A 129 -0.18 -9.92 20.17
C THR A 129 -1.42 -9.56 19.36
N ARG A 130 -1.42 -8.33 18.84
CA ARG A 130 -2.46 -7.79 17.97
C ARG A 130 -1.80 -7.35 16.68
N TYR A 131 -2.32 -7.89 15.57
CA TYR A 131 -1.97 -7.41 14.23
C TYR A 131 -3.10 -6.58 13.68
N LEU A 132 -2.77 -5.51 13.00
CA LEU A 132 -3.68 -4.81 12.12
C LEU A 132 -3.25 -5.06 10.68
N LEU A 133 -4.13 -5.67 9.90
CA LEU A 133 -3.91 -5.96 8.50
C LEU A 133 -4.77 -4.98 7.69
N PHE A 134 -4.11 -4.07 6.98
CA PHE A 134 -4.76 -3.02 6.20
C PHE A 134 -4.79 -3.39 4.73
N VAL A 135 -5.94 -3.20 4.09
CA VAL A 135 -6.11 -3.22 2.65
C VAL A 135 -6.46 -1.81 2.20
N CYS A 136 -5.63 -1.25 1.34
CA CYS A 136 -5.81 0.09 0.79
C CYS A 136 -5.90 0.02 -0.73
N ARG A 137 -6.78 0.81 -1.32
CA ARG A 137 -6.83 1.05 -2.75
C ARG A 137 -5.98 2.27 -3.07
N TYR A 138 -5.15 2.16 -4.08
CA TYR A 138 -4.45 3.31 -4.65
C TYR A 138 -4.98 3.63 -6.05
N ALA A 139 -4.95 4.92 -6.40
CA ALA A 139 -5.16 5.42 -7.74
C ALA A 139 -4.03 6.37 -8.10
N ALA A 140 -3.27 6.02 -9.11
CA ALA A 140 -2.21 6.83 -9.70
C ALA A 140 -2.72 7.41 -11.01
N VAL A 141 -2.78 8.73 -11.11
CA VAL A 141 -3.32 9.47 -12.25
C VAL A 141 -2.23 10.38 -12.81
N SER A 142 -2.01 10.24 -14.10
CA SER A 142 -1.15 11.08 -14.92
C SER A 142 -1.83 11.20 -16.30
N GLU A 143 -1.11 11.02 -17.41
CA GLU A 143 -1.69 10.83 -18.75
C GLU A 143 -2.61 9.59 -18.78
N GLU A 144 -2.27 8.58 -18.03
CA GLU A 144 -3.07 7.36 -17.82
C GLU A 144 -3.44 7.22 -16.34
N LYS A 145 -4.51 6.45 -16.09
CA LYS A 145 -4.94 6.07 -14.75
C LYS A 145 -4.51 4.63 -14.46
N ARG A 146 -3.89 4.41 -13.29
CA ARG A 146 -3.57 3.07 -12.77
C ARG A 146 -4.14 2.91 -11.37
N GLU A 147 -4.90 1.86 -11.16
CA GLU A 147 -5.47 1.52 -9.85
C GLU A 147 -5.04 0.13 -9.43
N GLY A 148 -5.05 -0.10 -8.12
CA GLY A 148 -4.76 -1.41 -7.55
C GLY A 148 -4.97 -1.42 -6.04
N LEU A 149 -4.69 -2.56 -5.45
CA LEU A 149 -4.70 -2.76 -4.00
C LEU A 149 -3.28 -2.91 -3.49
N VAL A 150 -3.05 -2.38 -2.30
CA VAL A 150 -1.84 -2.59 -1.54
C VAL A 150 -2.24 -2.97 -0.11
N SER A 151 -1.58 -3.98 0.42
CA SER A 151 -1.85 -4.46 1.76
C SER A 151 -0.60 -4.35 2.63
N LEU A 152 -0.79 -4.12 3.90
CA LEU A 152 0.29 -4.11 4.89
C LEU A 152 -0.20 -4.66 6.23
N GLY A 153 0.69 -5.35 6.94
CA GLY A 153 0.48 -5.80 8.30
C GLY A 153 1.26 -4.93 9.29
N LEU A 154 0.72 -4.75 10.47
CA LEU A 154 1.37 -4.06 11.58
C LEU A 154 1.18 -4.86 12.86
N ASN A 155 2.27 -5.27 13.50
CA ASN A 155 2.25 -5.84 14.85
C ASN A 155 2.26 -4.71 15.88
N LEU A 156 1.21 -4.58 16.68
CA LEU A 156 1.08 -3.49 17.66
C LEU A 156 2.04 -3.61 18.85
N ALA A 157 2.53 -4.80 19.15
CA ALA A 157 3.49 -5.01 20.25
C ALA A 157 4.91 -4.56 19.85
N THR A 158 5.36 -4.93 18.65
CA THR A 158 6.75 -4.80 18.22
C THR A 158 6.96 -3.67 17.20
N GLY A 159 5.91 -3.24 16.51
CA GLY A 159 6.00 -2.33 15.37
C GLY A 159 6.51 -3.00 14.08
N ALA A 160 6.67 -4.32 14.09
CA ALA A 160 7.03 -5.06 12.87
C ALA A 160 5.95 -4.96 11.80
N LEU A 161 6.37 -5.07 10.54
CA LEU A 161 5.50 -5.03 9.36
C LEU A 161 5.47 -6.41 8.67
N PRO A 162 4.74 -7.39 9.23
CA PRO A 162 4.78 -8.76 8.76
C PRO A 162 3.91 -9.00 7.52
N ASP A 163 4.36 -8.60 6.33
CA ASP A 163 3.62 -8.78 5.08
C ASP A 163 3.32 -10.27 4.78
N ALA A 164 4.16 -11.19 5.28
CA ALA A 164 3.95 -12.63 5.11
C ALA A 164 2.68 -13.16 5.81
N ILE A 165 2.17 -12.48 6.85
CA ILE A 165 0.93 -12.88 7.51
C ILE A 165 -0.26 -12.74 6.56
N LEU A 166 -0.29 -11.68 5.73
CA LEU A 166 -1.39 -11.45 4.81
C LEU A 166 -1.62 -12.64 3.86
N ALA A 167 -0.54 -13.25 3.40
CA ALA A 167 -0.63 -14.44 2.56
C ALA A 167 -0.99 -15.71 3.36
N GLY A 168 -0.54 -15.80 4.61
CA GLY A 168 -0.74 -16.97 5.46
C GLY A 168 -2.06 -17.01 6.22
N VAL A 169 -2.72 -15.86 6.40
CA VAL A 169 -3.96 -15.78 7.20
C VAL A 169 -5.21 -16.22 6.44
N MET A 170 -5.25 -16.06 5.11
CA MET A 170 -6.43 -16.35 4.29
C MET A 170 -7.02 -17.76 4.52
N PRO A 171 -6.22 -18.86 4.58
CA PRO A 171 -6.75 -20.18 4.86
C PRO A 171 -7.37 -20.34 6.26
N TRP A 172 -7.02 -19.45 7.20
CA TRP A 172 -7.55 -19.47 8.56
C TRP A 172 -8.83 -18.65 8.69
N LEU A 173 -9.11 -17.74 7.75
CA LEU A 173 -10.33 -16.93 7.77
C LEU A 173 -11.58 -17.79 7.46
N ASP A 174 -11.44 -18.80 6.60
CA ASP A 174 -12.55 -19.68 6.21
C ASP A 174 -12.99 -20.63 7.34
N GLY A 175 -12.14 -20.85 8.34
CA GLY A 175 -12.41 -21.70 9.51
C GLY A 175 -12.41 -20.94 10.84
N ALA A 176 -12.34 -19.62 10.83
CA ALA A 176 -12.36 -18.84 12.05
C ALA A 176 -13.75 -18.88 12.68
N GLU A 177 -13.83 -19.39 13.91
CA GLU A 177 -15.05 -19.33 14.71
C GLU A 177 -15.22 -17.88 15.20
N ASP A 178 -16.34 -17.25 14.86
CA ASP A 178 -16.70 -15.90 15.31
C ASP A 178 -16.78 -15.77 16.84
N ASP A 179 -16.85 -16.89 17.57
CA ASP A 179 -17.05 -16.98 19.00
C ASP A 179 -15.78 -17.32 19.81
N ALA A 180 -14.59 -17.28 19.21
CA ALA A 180 -13.37 -17.53 19.98
C ALA A 180 -13.20 -16.49 21.11
N PRO A 181 -13.00 -16.91 22.36
CA PRO A 181 -12.94 -15.99 23.49
C PRO A 181 -11.78 -15.03 23.37
N MET A 182 -12.07 -13.72 23.45
CA MET A 182 -11.04 -12.67 23.46
C MET A 182 -10.18 -12.80 24.74
N PRO A 183 -8.85 -12.75 24.62
CA PRO A 183 -7.99 -12.61 25.77
C PRO A 183 -8.32 -11.32 26.56
N SER A 184 -8.01 -11.31 27.86
CA SER A 184 -8.23 -10.11 28.67
C SER A 184 -7.41 -8.93 28.13
N ALA A 185 -7.92 -7.72 28.28
CA ALA A 185 -7.25 -6.50 27.79
C ALA A 185 -5.84 -6.31 28.40
N GLU A 186 -5.60 -6.85 29.59
CA GLU A 186 -4.34 -6.74 30.32
C GLU A 186 -3.18 -7.50 29.66
N VAL A 187 -3.47 -8.60 28.95
CA VAL A 187 -2.44 -9.40 28.26
C VAL A 187 -2.20 -8.96 26.82
N LEU A 188 -3.06 -8.08 26.30
CA LEU A 188 -2.95 -7.58 24.94
C LEU A 188 -2.08 -6.32 24.89
N PRO A 189 -1.31 -6.10 23.82
CA PRO A 189 -0.61 -4.84 23.61
C PRO A 189 -1.60 -3.69 23.54
N ALA A 190 -1.23 -2.55 24.15
CA ALA A 190 -2.03 -1.35 24.10
C ALA A 190 -2.27 -0.89 22.65
N ALA A 191 -3.43 -0.31 22.41
CA ALA A 191 -3.70 0.34 21.13
C ALA A 191 -2.74 1.54 20.95
N TRP A 192 -2.30 1.76 19.72
CA TRP A 192 -1.50 2.93 19.42
C TRP A 192 -2.38 4.18 19.35
N GLU A 193 -1.81 5.31 19.71
CA GLU A 193 -2.41 6.61 19.45
C GLU A 193 -2.72 6.79 17.97
N ALA A 194 -3.86 7.41 17.63
CA ALA A 194 -4.33 7.56 16.25
C ALA A 194 -3.30 8.27 15.36
N SER A 195 -2.65 9.33 15.86
CA SER A 195 -1.59 10.06 15.17
C SER A 195 -0.40 9.16 14.83
N ARG A 196 0.10 8.41 15.82
CA ARG A 196 1.20 7.46 15.64
C ARG A 196 0.85 6.38 14.61
N MET A 197 -0.39 5.88 14.65
CA MET A 197 -0.88 4.90 13.70
C MET A 197 -0.89 5.48 12.29
N GLN A 198 -1.46 6.67 12.11
CA GLN A 198 -1.56 7.34 10.83
C GLN A 198 -0.17 7.61 10.22
N ASP A 199 0.76 8.16 11.00
CA ASP A 199 2.13 8.42 10.57
C ASP A 199 2.86 7.14 10.16
N SER A 200 2.70 6.07 10.94
CA SER A 200 3.33 4.79 10.65
C SER A 200 2.77 4.15 9.38
N LEU A 201 1.45 4.22 9.18
CA LEU A 201 0.80 3.70 7.97
C LEU A 201 1.21 4.51 6.73
N ALA A 202 1.20 5.84 6.79
CA ALA A 202 1.60 6.71 5.68
C ALA A 202 3.05 6.42 5.25
N ARG A 203 3.96 6.24 6.20
CA ARG A 203 5.37 5.89 5.93
C ARG A 203 5.54 4.47 5.42
N ALA A 204 4.79 3.49 5.94
CA ALA A 204 4.89 2.09 5.55
C ALA A 204 4.28 1.80 4.18
N ILE A 205 3.25 2.54 3.75
CA ILE A 205 2.58 2.34 2.46
C ILE A 205 3.43 2.83 1.29
N THR A 206 4.20 3.90 1.48
CA THR A 206 5.01 4.54 0.45
C THR A 206 5.94 3.56 -0.29
N PRO A 207 6.82 2.80 0.35
CA PRO A 207 7.70 1.87 -0.36
C PRO A 207 6.94 0.73 -1.07
N ARG A 208 5.75 0.37 -0.60
CA ARG A 208 4.90 -0.63 -1.26
C ARG A 208 4.26 -0.09 -2.52
N LEU A 209 3.86 1.18 -2.50
CA LEU A 209 3.37 1.88 -3.69
C LEU A 209 4.48 2.05 -4.73
N GLU A 210 5.70 2.37 -4.31
CA GLU A 210 6.86 2.46 -5.21
C GLU A 210 7.09 1.16 -5.96
N VAL A 211 7.02 0.02 -5.26
CA VAL A 211 7.13 -1.31 -5.87
C VAL A 211 5.95 -1.59 -6.82
N ALA A 212 4.72 -1.35 -6.36
CA ALA A 212 3.51 -1.61 -7.15
C ALA A 212 3.43 -0.75 -8.41
N LEU A 213 3.89 0.49 -8.34
CA LEU A 213 3.88 1.45 -9.45
C LEU A 213 5.15 1.43 -10.31
N ALA A 214 6.21 0.72 -9.92
CA ALA A 214 7.48 0.73 -10.65
C ALA A 214 7.36 0.42 -12.16
N PRO A 215 6.57 -0.59 -12.62
CA PRO A 215 6.38 -0.85 -14.06
C PRO A 215 5.66 0.30 -14.76
N PHE A 216 4.64 0.88 -14.13
CA PHE A 216 3.88 2.01 -14.65
C PHE A 216 4.78 3.25 -14.78
N LEU A 217 5.53 3.60 -13.74
CA LEU A 217 6.46 4.73 -13.74
C LEU A 217 7.55 4.60 -14.81
N LYS A 218 8.06 3.39 -15.02
CA LYS A 218 9.03 3.11 -16.09
C LYS A 218 8.45 3.39 -17.48
N THR A 219 7.21 2.98 -17.70
CA THR A 219 6.51 3.22 -18.99
C THR A 219 6.23 4.70 -19.17
N LEU A 220 5.75 5.39 -18.13
CA LEU A 220 5.45 6.82 -18.14
C LEU A 220 6.70 7.65 -18.47
N ARG A 221 7.85 7.37 -17.82
CA ARG A 221 9.13 8.02 -18.11
C ARG A 221 9.56 7.88 -19.56
N ARG A 222 9.50 6.66 -20.10
CA ARG A 222 9.86 6.41 -21.50
C ARG A 222 8.97 7.14 -22.50
N ARG A 223 7.69 7.33 -22.17
CA ARG A 223 6.78 8.13 -23.01
C ARG A 223 7.14 9.60 -22.94
N LEU A 224 7.31 10.12 -21.72
CA LEU A 224 7.72 11.52 -21.51
C LEU A 224 9.04 11.83 -22.24
N GLU A 225 10.05 10.98 -22.13
CA GLU A 225 11.32 11.14 -22.83
C GLU A 225 11.13 11.22 -24.34
N ARG A 226 10.36 10.31 -24.94
CA ARG A 226 10.06 10.33 -26.38
C ARG A 226 9.31 11.57 -26.83
N ASP A 227 8.33 12.03 -26.03
CA ASP A 227 7.56 13.22 -26.37
C ASP A 227 8.38 14.50 -26.21
N GLN A 228 9.28 14.53 -25.21
CA GLN A 228 10.27 15.60 -25.06
C GLN A 228 11.26 15.65 -26.24
N GLU A 229 11.75 14.50 -26.70
CA GLU A 229 12.63 14.41 -27.87
C GLU A 229 11.93 14.93 -29.13
N ARG A 230 10.69 14.44 -29.41
CA ARG A 230 9.89 14.91 -30.56
C ARG A 230 9.63 16.41 -30.51
N LEU A 231 9.30 16.95 -29.33
CA LEU A 231 9.06 18.37 -29.13
C LEU A 231 10.36 19.16 -29.39
N HIS A 232 11.48 18.66 -28.88
CA HIS A 232 12.80 19.28 -29.07
C HIS A 232 13.20 19.30 -30.56
N ASP A 233 13.09 18.17 -31.25
CA ASP A 233 13.45 18.07 -32.65
C ASP A 233 12.61 18.99 -33.52
N TYR A 234 11.28 19.00 -33.31
CA TYR A 234 10.39 19.88 -34.06
C TYR A 234 10.77 21.37 -33.89
N HIS A 235 10.95 21.82 -32.66
CA HIS A 235 11.29 23.23 -32.41
C HIS A 235 12.73 23.57 -32.82
N ASN A 236 13.66 22.61 -32.78
CA ASN A 236 15.01 22.81 -33.26
C ASN A 236 15.04 22.98 -34.79
N ASP A 237 14.23 22.23 -35.53
CA ASP A 237 14.09 22.40 -36.97
C ASP A 237 13.48 23.74 -37.35
N LEU A 238 12.43 24.19 -36.63
CA LEU A 238 11.87 25.54 -36.82
C LEU A 238 12.89 26.63 -36.53
N HIS A 239 13.66 26.46 -35.47
CA HIS A 239 14.72 27.43 -35.13
C HIS A 239 15.81 27.47 -36.19
N ARG A 240 16.27 26.33 -36.69
CA ARG A 240 17.27 26.25 -37.78
C ARG A 240 16.71 26.87 -39.07
N GLU A 241 15.45 26.69 -39.39
CA GLU A 241 14.82 27.31 -40.54
C GLU A 241 14.78 28.82 -40.40
N ALA A 242 14.42 29.36 -39.25
CA ALA A 242 14.41 30.81 -38.96
C ALA A 242 15.82 31.43 -39.13
N LEU A 243 16.85 30.71 -38.57
CA LEU A 243 18.23 31.15 -38.72
C LEU A 243 18.73 31.16 -40.19
N ARG A 244 18.34 30.14 -41.01
CA ARG A 244 18.67 30.11 -42.44
C ARG A 244 18.05 31.27 -43.20
N ARG A 245 16.77 31.59 -42.89
CA ARG A 245 16.08 32.75 -43.52
C ARG A 245 16.74 34.05 -43.13
N GLU A 246 17.05 34.24 -41.87
CA GLU A 246 17.76 35.42 -41.37
C GLU A 246 19.12 35.61 -42.05
N ALA A 247 19.89 34.51 -42.22
CA ALA A 247 21.23 34.54 -42.90
C ALA A 247 21.14 34.91 -44.38
N GLN A 248 19.96 34.76 -45.04
CA GLN A 248 19.73 35.14 -46.44
C GLN A 248 19.37 36.60 -46.63
N LEU A 249 19.01 37.29 -45.55
CA LEU A 249 18.61 38.71 -45.57
C LEU A 249 19.86 39.62 -45.45
N ALA A 250 19.88 40.72 -46.17
CA ALA A 250 20.90 41.75 -46.04
C ALA A 250 20.89 42.34 -44.62
N PRO A 251 22.03 42.88 -44.11
CA PRO A 251 22.08 43.48 -42.79
C PRO A 251 21.04 44.57 -42.52
N ASP A 252 20.68 45.33 -43.55
CA ASP A 252 19.71 46.44 -43.49
C ASP A 252 18.31 46.08 -43.99
N ASP A 253 18.04 44.79 -44.21
CA ASP A 253 16.74 44.32 -44.70
C ASP A 253 15.61 44.57 -43.64
N PRO A 254 14.51 45.25 -43.98
CA PRO A 254 13.39 45.49 -43.05
C PRO A 254 12.68 44.23 -42.59
N ALA A 255 12.93 43.09 -43.20
CA ALA A 255 12.40 41.77 -42.76
C ALA A 255 13.19 41.15 -41.58
N ARG A 256 14.40 41.59 -41.35
CA ARG A 256 15.31 41.02 -40.30
C ARG A 256 14.70 41.11 -38.89
N PRO A 257 14.14 42.23 -38.43
CA PRO A 257 13.49 42.31 -37.12
C PRO A 257 12.32 41.32 -36.96
N ARG A 258 11.63 40.99 -38.07
CA ARG A 258 10.55 39.99 -38.04
C ARG A 258 11.04 38.59 -37.82
N GLU A 259 12.17 38.18 -38.39
CA GLU A 259 12.78 36.87 -38.15
C GLU A 259 13.33 36.75 -36.73
N ASP A 260 13.88 37.82 -36.15
CA ASP A 260 14.27 37.89 -34.74
C ASP A 260 13.06 37.65 -33.81
N LEU A 261 11.95 38.37 -34.04
CA LEU A 261 10.71 38.15 -33.28
C LEU A 261 10.20 36.72 -33.44
N ARG A 262 10.31 36.16 -34.65
CA ARG A 262 9.92 34.77 -34.91
C ARG A 262 10.74 33.78 -34.08
N ARG A 263 12.07 33.97 -33.98
CA ARG A 263 12.96 33.12 -33.14
C ARG A 263 12.57 33.19 -31.67
N VAL A 264 12.28 34.41 -31.17
CA VAL A 264 11.81 34.60 -29.79
C VAL A 264 10.50 33.86 -29.57
N ALA A 265 9.53 34.01 -30.50
CA ALA A 265 8.23 33.30 -30.41
C ALA A 265 8.39 31.78 -30.42
N ILE A 266 9.28 31.22 -31.28
CA ILE A 266 9.57 29.79 -31.32
C ILE A 266 10.14 29.29 -29.94
N ALA A 267 11.04 30.07 -29.34
CA ALA A 267 11.64 29.73 -28.06
C ALA A 267 10.61 29.79 -26.90
N GLU A 268 9.72 30.77 -26.93
CA GLU A 268 8.64 30.90 -25.94
C GLU A 268 7.61 29.78 -26.09
N GLU A 269 7.19 29.45 -27.33
CA GLU A 269 6.29 28.33 -27.59
C GLU A 269 6.90 27.00 -27.15
N TYR A 270 8.18 26.78 -27.40
CA TYR A 270 8.86 25.58 -26.92
C TYR A 270 8.82 25.46 -25.40
N ARG A 271 9.08 26.56 -24.66
CA ARG A 271 9.01 26.57 -23.19
C ARG A 271 7.61 26.26 -22.72
N ALA A 272 6.59 26.92 -23.28
CA ALA A 272 5.20 26.71 -22.91
C ALA A 272 4.78 25.25 -23.14
N LYS A 273 5.08 24.68 -24.31
CA LYS A 273 4.75 23.27 -24.61
C LYS A 273 5.50 22.29 -23.72
N ARG A 274 6.77 22.57 -23.38
CA ARG A 274 7.53 21.72 -22.44
C ARG A 274 6.91 21.75 -21.03
N ASP A 275 6.44 22.91 -20.58
CA ASP A 275 5.80 23.07 -19.28
C ASP A 275 4.40 22.43 -19.27
N ASP A 276 3.65 22.47 -20.40
CA ASP A 276 2.40 21.75 -20.57
C ASP A 276 2.63 20.22 -20.52
N LEU A 277 3.64 19.73 -21.21
CA LEU A 277 4.01 18.32 -21.20
C LEU A 277 4.38 17.86 -19.77
N ALA A 278 5.15 18.65 -19.04
CA ALA A 278 5.49 18.36 -17.66
C ALA A 278 4.24 18.26 -16.75
N ARG A 279 3.26 19.17 -16.96
CA ARG A 279 1.95 19.12 -16.23
C ARG A 279 1.13 17.89 -16.60
N GLN A 280 1.07 17.53 -17.89
CA GLN A 280 0.34 16.38 -18.38
C GLN A 280 0.87 15.07 -17.80
N TYR A 281 2.20 14.95 -17.69
CA TYR A 281 2.87 13.77 -17.12
C TYR A 281 3.04 13.83 -15.60
N ALA A 282 2.55 14.89 -14.93
CA ALA A 282 2.61 14.98 -13.47
C ALA A 282 1.80 13.87 -12.82
N LEU A 283 2.46 13.09 -11.97
CA LEU A 283 1.84 11.97 -11.27
C LEU A 283 1.15 12.44 -10.00
N ARG A 284 -0.12 12.03 -9.83
CA ARG A 284 -0.88 12.18 -8.59
C ARG A 284 -1.26 10.81 -8.09
N VAL A 285 -0.91 10.51 -6.85
CA VAL A 285 -1.25 9.24 -6.21
C VAL A 285 -2.17 9.51 -5.03
N SER A 286 -3.33 8.89 -5.03
CA SER A 286 -4.25 8.88 -3.90
C SER A 286 -4.35 7.48 -3.32
N VAL A 287 -4.52 7.40 -2.00
CA VAL A 287 -4.70 6.14 -1.27
C VAL A 287 -5.95 6.25 -0.43
N SER A 288 -6.82 5.27 -0.53
CA SER A 288 -8.02 5.16 0.28
C SER A 288 -8.03 3.84 1.05
N TRP A 289 -8.43 3.92 2.31
CA TRP A 289 -8.62 2.76 3.14
C TRP A 289 -9.86 1.97 2.67
N VAL A 290 -9.70 0.64 2.56
CA VAL A 290 -10.78 -0.27 2.17
C VAL A 290 -11.21 -1.09 3.38
N GLN A 291 -10.27 -1.77 4.03
CA GLN A 291 -10.58 -2.70 5.12
C GLN A 291 -9.43 -2.80 6.10
N THR A 292 -9.76 -3.05 7.36
CA THR A 292 -8.81 -3.48 8.40
C THR A 292 -9.28 -4.79 9.02
N LEU A 293 -8.38 -5.76 9.11
CA LEU A 293 -8.54 -6.95 9.93
C LEU A 293 -7.67 -6.81 11.18
N GLU A 294 -8.30 -6.80 12.35
CA GLU A 294 -7.62 -6.93 13.63
C GLU A 294 -7.52 -8.42 13.96
N LEU A 295 -6.31 -8.93 13.97
CA LEU A 295 -6.01 -10.32 14.27
C LEU A 295 -5.33 -10.42 15.62
N VAL A 296 -5.95 -11.13 16.56
CA VAL A 296 -5.42 -11.42 17.90
C VAL A 296 -4.96 -12.87 17.94
N MET A 297 -3.71 -13.10 18.34
CA MET A 297 -3.17 -14.46 18.36
C MET A 297 -2.00 -14.63 19.33
N PRO A 298 -1.75 -15.86 19.83
CA PRO A 298 -0.57 -16.16 20.64
C PRO A 298 0.69 -16.17 19.79
N VAL A 299 1.80 -15.70 20.37
CA VAL A 299 3.14 -15.66 19.77
C VAL A 299 4.19 -16.09 20.79
N ALA A 300 5.36 -16.53 20.32
CA ALA A 300 6.51 -16.66 21.22
C ALA A 300 7.30 -15.34 21.17
N ARG A 301 7.31 -14.63 22.27
CA ARG A 301 7.97 -13.33 22.40
C ARG A 301 9.40 -13.48 22.85
N PHE A 302 10.30 -12.97 22.04
CA PHE A 302 11.73 -12.90 22.27
C PHE A 302 12.05 -11.57 22.94
N THR A 303 12.72 -11.58 24.08
CA THR A 303 13.31 -10.39 24.68
C THR A 303 14.77 -10.35 24.27
N VAL A 304 15.18 -9.26 23.62
CA VAL A 304 16.49 -9.12 23.00
C VAL A 304 17.19 -7.88 23.53
N GLN A 305 18.43 -8.05 24.01
CA GLN A 305 19.32 -6.96 24.36
C GLN A 305 20.19 -6.61 23.16
N LEU A 306 20.12 -5.36 22.72
CA LEU A 306 20.96 -4.80 21.65
C LEU A 306 22.07 -3.97 22.29
N ARG A 307 23.31 -4.19 21.85
CA ARG A 307 24.48 -3.45 22.35
C ARG A 307 25.26 -2.86 21.18
N ARG A 308 25.55 -1.57 21.29
CA ARG A 308 26.44 -0.86 20.38
C ARG A 308 27.33 0.09 21.17
N ARG A 309 28.64 -0.09 21.05
CA ARG A 309 29.65 0.63 21.84
C ARG A 309 29.37 0.50 23.36
N LYS A 310 29.00 1.57 24.04
CA LYS A 310 28.66 1.62 25.47
C LYS A 310 27.16 1.70 25.74
N ALA A 311 26.32 1.82 24.68
CA ALA A 311 24.88 1.92 24.81
C ALA A 311 24.22 0.55 24.65
N GLU A 312 23.19 0.31 25.42
CA GLU A 312 22.38 -0.89 25.42
C GLU A 312 20.89 -0.51 25.36
N ARG A 313 20.10 -1.35 24.71
CA ARG A 313 18.66 -1.20 24.62
C ARG A 313 18.02 -2.59 24.57
N GLU A 314 16.98 -2.77 25.36
CA GLU A 314 16.12 -3.95 25.25
C GLU A 314 14.95 -3.67 24.32
N PHE A 315 14.55 -4.68 23.56
CA PHE A 315 13.36 -4.65 22.72
C PHE A 315 12.81 -6.07 22.52
N ILE A 316 11.59 -6.14 22.04
CA ILE A 316 10.89 -7.40 21.86
C ILE A 316 10.70 -7.70 20.38
N LEU A 317 10.74 -9.00 20.05
CA LEU A 317 10.40 -9.53 18.73
C LEU A 317 9.40 -10.67 18.92
N ASP A 318 8.46 -10.84 18.00
CA ASP A 318 7.48 -11.89 18.06
C ASP A 318 7.79 -12.97 17.01
N TRP A 319 7.83 -14.23 17.43
CA TRP A 319 7.80 -15.39 16.54
C TRP A 319 6.36 -15.67 16.17
N ASN A 320 6.05 -15.53 14.89
CA ASN A 320 4.73 -15.76 14.34
C ASN A 320 4.54 -17.25 14.03
N PRO A 321 3.58 -17.93 14.67
CA PRO A 321 3.36 -19.36 14.47
C PRO A 321 2.77 -19.70 13.08
N LEU A 322 2.00 -18.79 12.45
CA LEU A 322 1.43 -18.99 11.10
C LEU A 322 2.53 -18.88 10.05
N ALA A 323 3.33 -17.83 10.11
CA ALA A 323 4.41 -17.60 9.18
C ALA A 323 5.68 -18.42 9.51
N ARG A 324 5.77 -19.01 10.71
CA ARG A 324 6.94 -19.71 11.25
C ARG A 324 8.23 -18.89 11.11
N ARG A 325 8.14 -17.61 11.43
CA ARG A 325 9.23 -16.64 11.30
C ARG A 325 9.28 -15.71 12.50
N LEU A 326 10.49 -15.28 12.84
CA LEU A 326 10.71 -14.18 13.75
C LEU A 326 10.49 -12.87 12.99
N GLU A 327 9.62 -12.02 13.50
CA GLU A 327 9.27 -10.74 12.90
C GLU A 327 10.30 -9.70 13.29
N THR A 328 11.12 -9.28 12.34
CA THR A 328 12.07 -8.19 12.57
C THR A 328 11.39 -6.84 12.40
N PRO A 329 11.70 -5.83 13.22
CA PRO A 329 11.17 -4.49 13.02
C PRO A 329 11.69 -3.92 11.69
N PRO A 330 10.92 -3.06 11.03
CA PRO A 330 11.34 -2.41 9.81
C PRO A 330 12.48 -1.42 10.08
N CYS A 331 13.11 -0.92 9.03
CA CYS A 331 14.02 0.20 9.14
C CYS A 331 13.33 1.40 9.80
N ALA A 332 13.86 1.88 10.93
CA ALA A 332 13.27 2.98 11.68
C ALA A 332 13.16 4.29 10.88
N ALA A 333 13.99 4.46 9.86
CA ALA A 333 13.98 5.64 9.00
C ALA A 333 12.92 5.56 7.88
N SER A 334 12.85 4.44 7.14
CA SER A 334 12.02 4.32 5.93
C SER A 334 10.77 3.47 6.09
N LEU A 335 10.67 2.65 7.15
CA LEU A 335 9.67 1.59 7.30
C LEU A 335 9.59 0.64 6.08
N SER A 336 10.70 0.49 5.36
CA SER A 336 10.80 -0.45 4.25
C SER A 336 10.76 -1.91 4.72
N ALA A 337 10.36 -2.82 3.84
CA ALA A 337 10.39 -4.26 4.10
C ALA A 337 11.81 -4.84 4.11
N GLU A 338 12.82 -4.06 3.72
CA GLU A 338 14.22 -4.47 3.76
C GLU A 338 14.67 -4.66 5.22
N ARG A 339 15.35 -5.78 5.48
CA ARG A 339 15.86 -6.09 6.82
C ARG A 339 16.91 -5.08 7.26
N PRO A 340 16.78 -4.47 8.45
CA PRO A 340 17.80 -3.60 9.00
C PRO A 340 19.06 -4.39 9.35
N ARG A 341 20.22 -3.85 8.98
CA ARG A 341 21.54 -4.45 9.27
C ARG A 341 22.46 -3.54 10.08
N LEU A 342 22.06 -2.29 10.25
CA LEU A 342 22.84 -1.27 10.92
C LEU A 342 22.10 -0.72 12.13
N VAL A 343 22.86 -0.24 13.10
CA VAL A 343 22.34 0.40 14.31
C VAL A 343 22.97 1.79 14.43
N CYS A 344 22.19 2.81 14.76
CA CYS A 344 22.71 4.14 15.02
C CYS A 344 23.34 4.27 16.42
N ASP A 345 24.21 5.26 16.61
CA ASP A 345 24.90 5.49 17.89
C ASP A 345 24.05 6.23 18.92
N GLU A 346 23.02 6.99 18.50
CA GLU A 346 22.26 7.88 19.39
C GLU A 346 21.14 7.13 20.13
N ALA A 347 20.17 6.60 19.39
CA ALA A 347 18.98 5.97 19.98
C ALA A 347 18.89 4.47 19.67
N LEU A 348 19.95 3.86 19.17
CA LEU A 348 20.03 2.46 18.77
C LEU A 348 18.91 2.03 17.82
N HIS A 349 18.54 2.91 16.89
CA HIS A 349 17.60 2.58 15.82
C HIS A 349 18.15 1.52 14.89
N LEU A 350 17.34 0.53 14.55
CA LEU A 350 17.62 -0.45 13.52
C LEU A 350 17.40 0.17 12.14
N LEU A 351 18.41 0.12 11.27
CA LEU A 351 18.44 0.85 10.00
C LEU A 351 18.92 -0.04 8.87
N THR A 352 18.43 0.23 7.67
CA THR A 352 19.04 -0.19 6.42
C THR A 352 20.21 0.73 6.06
N GLN A 353 20.98 0.37 5.04
CA GLN A 353 22.08 1.20 4.52
C GLN A 353 21.60 2.61 4.14
N ALA A 354 20.39 2.70 3.54
CA ALA A 354 19.79 3.97 3.16
C ALA A 354 19.44 4.85 4.38
N GLY A 355 19.01 4.22 5.50
CA GLY A 355 18.68 4.92 6.75
C GLY A 355 19.90 5.56 7.45
N LEU A 356 21.12 5.11 7.13
CA LEU A 356 22.39 5.63 7.66
C LEU A 356 23.29 6.17 6.54
N ALA A 357 22.75 6.51 5.37
CA ALA A 357 23.50 6.99 4.24
C ALA A 357 24.22 8.34 4.52
N PRO A 358 25.38 8.59 3.90
CA PRO A 358 26.09 9.84 4.05
C PRO A 358 25.30 11.05 3.53
N CYS A 359 25.48 12.19 4.17
CA CYS A 359 24.90 13.44 3.71
C CYS A 359 25.49 13.84 2.35
N PRO A 360 24.70 14.19 1.33
CA PRO A 360 25.22 14.57 0.02
C PRO A 360 26.07 15.85 0.06
N ALA A 361 25.85 16.74 1.03
CA ALA A 361 26.57 18.01 1.13
C ALA A 361 27.89 17.89 1.92
N CYS A 362 27.93 17.13 3.04
CA CYS A 362 29.11 17.07 3.90
C CYS A 362 29.77 15.68 3.98
N GLY A 363 29.23 14.67 3.29
CA GLY A 363 29.76 13.30 3.24
C GLY A 363 29.67 12.50 4.55
N LYS A 364 29.15 13.07 5.64
CA LYS A 364 29.09 12.39 6.93
C LYS A 364 27.80 11.56 7.08
N PRO A 365 27.89 10.27 7.51
CA PRO A 365 26.72 9.47 7.77
C PRO A 365 25.94 9.99 8.98
N PHE A 366 24.63 9.92 8.95
CA PHE A 366 23.75 10.27 10.06
C PHE A 366 22.48 9.43 10.04
N CYS A 367 21.89 9.23 11.22
CA CYS A 367 20.63 8.49 11.37
C CYS A 367 19.45 9.34 10.90
N ARG A 368 18.76 8.89 9.84
CA ARG A 368 17.58 9.58 9.32
C ARG A 368 16.33 9.40 10.19
N ALA A 369 16.35 8.44 11.14
CA ALA A 369 15.30 8.31 12.13
C ALA A 369 15.48 9.29 13.30
N CYS A 370 16.73 9.58 13.71
CA CYS A 370 17.01 10.63 14.72
C CYS A 370 16.84 12.04 14.12
N HIS A 371 17.21 12.22 12.87
CA HIS A 371 17.25 13.52 12.18
C HIS A 371 16.49 13.43 10.82
N PRO A 372 15.15 13.36 10.86
CA PRO A 372 14.36 13.14 9.62
C PRO A 372 14.36 14.36 8.68
N ALA A 373 14.47 15.57 9.22
CA ALA A 373 14.33 16.80 8.42
C ALA A 373 15.66 17.29 7.79
N HIS A 374 16.78 17.12 8.48
CA HIS A 374 18.07 17.69 8.03
C HIS A 374 19.28 16.99 8.65
N CYS A 375 20.40 17.12 8.00
CA CYS A 375 21.69 16.66 8.53
C CYS A 375 22.06 17.42 9.82
N PRO A 376 22.39 16.74 10.93
CA PRO A 376 22.72 17.41 12.19
C PRO A 376 24.03 18.23 12.13
N LYS A 377 24.88 17.97 11.11
CA LYS A 377 26.19 18.64 10.99
C LYS A 377 26.18 19.88 10.11
N CYS A 378 25.53 19.80 8.94
CA CYS A 378 25.56 20.90 7.95
C CYS A 378 24.19 21.51 7.67
N ARG A 379 23.14 21.01 8.32
CA ARG A 379 21.74 21.41 8.15
C ARG A 379 21.19 21.26 6.71
N HIS A 380 21.90 20.51 5.85
CA HIS A 380 21.39 20.18 4.53
C HIS A 380 20.09 19.39 4.68
N PRO A 381 19.01 19.77 3.95
CA PRO A 381 17.73 19.07 4.05
C PRO A 381 17.87 17.59 3.66
N ALA A 382 17.19 16.71 4.37
CA ALA A 382 17.07 15.31 3.99
C ALA A 382 16.24 15.23 2.70
N ALA A 383 16.60 14.32 1.79
CA ALA A 383 15.83 14.11 0.57
C ALA A 383 14.40 13.69 0.95
N THR A 384 13.42 14.40 0.43
CA THR A 384 12.00 14.09 0.61
C THR A 384 11.66 12.85 -0.22
N PRO A 385 10.96 11.84 0.30
CA PRO A 385 10.52 10.70 -0.50
C PRO A 385 9.59 11.18 -1.63
N LEU A 386 9.63 10.50 -2.78
CA LEU A 386 8.93 10.83 -4.03
C LEU A 386 7.42 11.10 -3.88
N PHE A 387 6.78 10.62 -2.81
CA PHE A 387 5.35 10.74 -2.55
C PHE A 387 4.99 11.56 -1.30
N ALA A 388 5.92 12.30 -0.70
CA ALA A 388 5.65 13.07 0.52
C ALA A 388 4.62 14.20 0.33
N GLU A 389 4.46 14.72 -0.87
CA GLU A 389 3.45 15.74 -1.19
C GLU A 389 2.08 15.15 -1.57
N ALA A 390 2.00 13.83 -1.82
CA ALA A 390 0.78 13.17 -2.30
C ALA A 390 -0.10 12.57 -1.18
N SER A 391 0.35 12.61 0.08
CA SER A 391 -0.34 11.94 1.19
C SER A 391 -1.42 12.79 1.82
N SER A 392 -2.41 13.24 1.05
CA SER A 392 -3.72 13.50 1.62
C SER A 392 -4.44 12.16 1.80
N VAL A 393 -4.16 11.44 2.88
CA VAL A 393 -5.02 10.36 3.36
C VAL A 393 -6.32 11.03 3.79
N SER A 394 -7.30 11.07 2.88
CA SER A 394 -8.65 11.50 3.21
C SER A 394 -9.30 10.40 4.03
N ALA A 395 -9.04 10.41 5.32
CA ALA A 395 -9.91 9.78 6.29
C ALA A 395 -11.13 10.71 6.44
N ARG A 396 -12.13 10.56 5.60
CA ARG A 396 -13.46 11.04 5.96
C ARG A 396 -14.08 10.00 6.87
N PRO A 397 -14.69 10.43 8.00
CA PRO A 397 -15.31 9.58 9.01
C PRO A 397 -16.47 8.75 8.47
#